data_d2b41f39341b22f3dc6554d46be97d7c
#
_entry.id   d2b41f39341b22f3dc6554d46be97d7c
#
_cell.length_a   1.000
_cell.length_b   1.000
_cell.length_c   1.000
_cell.angle_alpha   90.00
_cell.angle_beta   90.00
_cell.angle_gamma   90.00
#
_symmetry.space_group_name_H-M   'P 1'
#
loop_
_entity.id
_entity.type
_entity.pdbx_description
1 polymer ?
#
loop_
_entity_poly.entity_id
_entity_poly.type
_entity_poly.pdbx_seq_one_letter_code
_entity_poly.pdbx_strand_id
1 'polypeptide(L)'
;MPPERDLAEQLQVSRSSLREATRSLELQGVVTIRPGAGTFVCNPGVVPLNDALVAYLTNGSGALFDVFEMRHILEPQIAALAARRCTADDIQQMEDLLEAQRLEIERGESGARGDTAFHFAIAEVSQNSALVKVVTAVADILGQSREDPFQTPGRPNRSLSSHRYILDMLRIGDSEGAREAMEHHISVVEPIYPPGTSARIHGGVLEPTKFLREVRD
;
A
#
# COMPACT_ATOMS: atom_id res chain seq x y z
N MET A 1 16.04 5.00 24.97
CA MET A 1 16.47 6.28 25.56
C MET A 1 16.43 6.16 27.10
N PRO A 2 17.14 7.00 27.87
CA PRO A 2 16.98 7.05 29.32
C PRO A 2 15.53 7.34 29.73
N PRO A 3 15.14 7.02 31.01
CA PRO A 3 13.83 7.41 31.51
C PRO A 3 13.58 8.92 31.37
N GLU A 4 12.33 9.33 31.11
CA GLU A 4 11.94 10.73 30.86
C GLU A 4 12.46 11.70 31.97
N ARG A 5 12.42 11.24 33.23
CA ARG A 5 12.91 12.05 34.36
C ARG A 5 14.42 12.33 34.25
N ASP A 6 15.18 11.30 34.02
CA ASP A 6 16.65 11.37 33.99
C ASP A 6 17.13 12.15 32.75
N LEU A 7 16.43 12.00 31.63
CA LEU A 7 16.74 12.75 30.42
C LEU A 7 16.39 14.25 30.56
N ALA A 8 15.28 14.59 31.23
CA ALA A 8 14.93 15.99 31.52
C ALA A 8 15.97 16.68 32.43
N GLU A 9 16.47 15.95 33.41
CA GLU A 9 17.56 16.44 34.28
C GLU A 9 18.86 16.64 33.49
N GLN A 10 19.25 15.66 32.66
CA GLN A 10 20.47 15.77 31.84
C GLN A 10 20.43 16.94 30.85
N LEU A 11 19.25 17.20 30.24
CA LEU A 11 19.05 18.28 29.28
C LEU A 11 18.69 19.62 29.94
N GLN A 12 18.55 19.67 31.28
CA GLN A 12 18.14 20.85 32.05
C GLN A 12 16.85 21.52 31.53
N VAL A 13 15.86 20.70 31.14
CA VAL A 13 14.55 21.14 30.65
C VAL A 13 13.42 20.62 31.53
N SER A 14 12.24 21.24 31.42
CA SER A 14 11.06 20.73 32.09
C SER A 14 10.60 19.39 31.47
N ARG A 15 10.00 18.51 32.30
CA ARG A 15 9.43 17.25 31.83
C ARG A 15 8.34 17.48 30.77
N SER A 16 7.57 18.58 30.88
CA SER A 16 6.55 18.94 29.87
C SER A 16 7.19 19.29 28.54
N SER A 17 8.25 20.10 28.53
CA SER A 17 8.98 20.47 27.31
C SER A 17 9.64 19.24 26.66
N LEU A 18 10.24 18.36 27.49
CA LEU A 18 10.80 17.11 26.95
C LEU A 18 9.72 16.22 26.33
N ARG A 19 8.56 16.10 26.96
CA ARG A 19 7.44 15.29 26.44
C ARG A 19 6.90 15.84 25.14
N GLU A 20 6.79 17.17 25.01
CA GLU A 20 6.36 17.83 23.79
C GLU A 20 7.37 17.61 22.65
N ALA A 21 8.66 17.80 22.95
CA ALA A 21 9.73 17.51 22.00
C ALA A 21 9.75 16.03 21.57
N THR A 22 9.57 15.11 22.51
CA THR A 22 9.54 13.66 22.23
C THR A 22 8.34 13.30 21.35
N ARG A 23 7.16 13.90 21.58
CA ARG A 23 5.99 13.73 20.71
C ARG A 23 6.23 14.28 19.29
N SER A 24 6.89 15.45 19.20
CA SER A 24 7.27 16.00 17.90
C SER A 24 8.24 15.09 17.14
N LEU A 25 9.20 14.48 17.84
CA LEU A 25 10.13 13.51 17.26
C LEU A 25 9.43 12.18 16.90
N GLU A 26 8.41 11.79 17.66
CA GLU A 26 7.59 10.62 17.33
C GLU A 26 6.77 10.86 16.07
N LEU A 27 6.16 12.02 15.91
CA LEU A 27 5.47 12.41 14.67
C LEU A 27 6.40 12.47 13.44
N GLN A 28 7.69 12.78 13.68
CA GLN A 28 8.72 12.74 12.65
C GLN A 28 9.32 11.34 12.45
N GLY A 29 8.87 10.33 13.22
CA GLY A 29 9.38 8.96 13.15
C GLY A 29 10.82 8.79 13.63
N VAL A 30 11.39 9.77 14.32
CA VAL A 30 12.75 9.71 14.88
C VAL A 30 12.81 8.83 16.12
N VAL A 31 11.71 8.82 16.89
CA VAL A 31 11.55 7.97 18.05
C VAL A 31 10.18 7.27 18.04
N THR A 32 10.05 6.18 18.78
CA THR A 32 8.76 5.53 19.07
C THR A 32 8.56 5.42 20.58
N ILE A 33 7.35 5.71 21.06
CA ILE A 33 6.97 5.61 22.46
C ILE A 33 6.17 4.32 22.65
N ARG A 34 6.68 3.40 23.49
CA ARG A 34 5.97 2.17 23.86
C ARG A 34 5.44 2.31 25.27
N PRO A 35 4.12 2.30 25.49
CA PRO A 35 3.54 2.40 26.83
C PRO A 35 4.13 1.34 27.78
N GLY A 36 4.64 1.78 28.92
CA GLY A 36 5.27 0.91 29.92
C GLY A 36 6.68 0.42 29.60
N ALA A 37 7.18 0.60 28.39
CA ALA A 37 8.52 0.15 27.98
C ALA A 37 9.50 1.31 27.71
N GLY A 38 9.00 2.53 27.48
CA GLY A 38 9.82 3.74 27.30
C GLY A 38 9.89 4.24 25.86
N THR A 39 10.82 5.17 25.62
CA THR A 39 11.07 5.78 24.31
C THR A 39 12.31 5.17 23.65
N PHE A 40 12.17 4.75 22.40
CA PHE A 40 13.23 4.14 21.62
C PHE A 40 13.56 5.02 20.42
N VAL A 41 14.85 5.14 20.08
CA VAL A 41 15.28 5.82 18.86
C VAL A 41 14.99 4.88 17.71
N CYS A 42 14.28 5.35 16.69
CA CYS A 42 14.09 4.63 15.46
C CYS A 42 15.43 4.58 14.70
N ASN A 43 15.73 3.46 14.04
CA ASN A 43 16.95 3.38 13.23
C ASN A 43 16.82 4.41 12.09
N PRO A 44 17.82 5.29 11.82
CA PRO A 44 17.70 6.35 10.78
C PRO A 44 17.50 5.87 9.34
N GLY A 45 17.25 4.58 9.14
CA GLY A 45 16.82 3.99 7.87
C GLY A 45 15.39 3.44 7.90
N VAL A 46 14.73 3.51 9.06
CA VAL A 46 13.39 2.92 9.29
C VAL A 46 12.54 3.95 10.05
N VAL A 47 12.38 5.14 9.49
CA VAL A 47 11.13 5.86 9.75
C VAL A 47 10.08 5.03 9.01
N PRO A 48 9.04 4.53 9.67
CA PRO A 48 7.92 3.98 8.93
C PRO A 48 7.26 5.16 8.21
N LEU A 49 7.77 5.51 7.04
CA LEU A 49 7.06 6.36 6.08
C LEU A 49 5.64 5.82 5.91
N ASN A 50 5.51 4.50 6.03
CA ASN A 50 4.27 3.77 6.03
C ASN A 50 3.30 4.25 7.12
N ASP A 51 3.70 4.29 8.39
CA ASP A 51 2.76 4.64 9.47
C ASP A 51 2.31 6.10 9.38
N ALA A 52 3.22 7.02 9.05
CA ALA A 52 2.88 8.42 8.86
C ALA A 52 2.05 8.65 7.59
N LEU A 53 2.40 8.00 6.49
CA LEU A 53 1.66 8.08 5.22
C LEU A 53 0.29 7.39 5.34
N VAL A 54 0.22 6.21 5.94
CA VAL A 54 -1.03 5.51 6.23
C VAL A 54 -1.91 6.35 7.14
N ALA A 55 -1.38 6.90 8.23
CA ALA A 55 -2.13 7.77 9.14
C ALA A 55 -2.63 9.04 8.44
N TYR A 56 -1.83 9.64 7.56
CA TYR A 56 -2.24 10.81 6.77
C TYR A 56 -3.36 10.46 5.79
N LEU A 57 -3.19 9.38 5.03
CA LEU A 57 -4.12 8.95 3.99
C LEU A 57 -5.43 8.37 4.59
N THR A 58 -5.41 7.80 5.80
CA THR A 58 -6.62 7.24 6.43
C THR A 58 -7.43 8.26 7.24
N ASN A 59 -6.84 9.39 7.61
CA ASN A 59 -7.54 10.43 8.38
C ASN A 59 -8.37 11.41 7.53
N GLY A 60 -8.33 11.32 6.19
CA GLY A 60 -9.07 12.19 5.27
C GLY A 60 -10.33 11.52 4.68
N SER A 61 -11.41 12.27 4.51
CA SER A 61 -12.68 11.77 3.92
C SER A 61 -12.62 11.49 2.41
N GLY A 62 -11.46 11.61 1.76
CA GLY A 62 -11.21 11.30 0.36
C GLY A 62 -10.04 10.32 0.16
N ALA A 63 -9.40 9.90 1.24
CA ALA A 63 -8.11 9.23 1.24
C ALA A 63 -8.03 7.97 0.36
N LEU A 64 -9.08 7.18 0.27
CA LEU A 64 -9.06 5.96 -0.55
C LEU A 64 -9.07 6.28 -2.05
N PHE A 65 -9.80 7.32 -2.47
CA PHE A 65 -9.80 7.78 -3.85
C PHE A 65 -8.43 8.34 -4.25
N ASP A 66 -7.84 9.15 -3.38
CA ASP A 66 -6.50 9.72 -3.59
C ASP A 66 -5.44 8.61 -3.71
N VAL A 67 -5.60 7.50 -2.95
CA VAL A 67 -4.73 6.31 -3.04
C VAL A 67 -4.91 5.60 -4.38
N PHE A 68 -6.14 5.45 -4.88
CA PHE A 68 -6.36 4.87 -6.20
C PHE A 68 -5.78 5.74 -7.32
N GLU A 69 -5.97 7.06 -7.26
CA GLU A 69 -5.37 7.99 -8.23
C GLU A 69 -3.84 7.89 -8.22
N MET A 70 -3.23 7.85 -7.03
CA MET A 70 -1.80 7.65 -6.87
C MET A 70 -1.32 6.33 -7.49
N ARG A 71 -2.05 5.22 -7.34
CA ARG A 71 -1.74 3.94 -7.97
C ARG A 71 -1.73 4.05 -9.48
N HIS A 72 -2.76 4.66 -10.07
CA HIS A 72 -2.85 4.88 -11.53
C HIS A 72 -1.68 5.68 -12.09
N ILE A 73 -1.11 6.60 -11.30
CA ILE A 73 0.04 7.41 -11.72
C ILE A 73 1.35 6.63 -11.54
N LEU A 74 1.53 5.94 -10.42
CA LEU A 74 2.84 5.40 -10.02
C LEU A 74 3.07 3.96 -10.49
N GLU A 75 2.12 3.06 -10.30
CA GLU A 75 2.38 1.63 -10.52
C GLU A 75 2.64 1.28 -12.00
N PRO A 76 2.00 1.91 -13.02
CA PRO A 76 2.38 1.70 -14.40
C PRO A 76 3.84 2.09 -14.70
N GLN A 77 4.32 3.19 -14.11
CA GLN A 77 5.71 3.63 -14.27
C GLN A 77 6.69 2.71 -13.54
N ILE A 78 6.28 2.15 -12.39
CA ILE A 78 7.07 1.16 -11.67
C ILE A 78 7.19 -0.13 -12.50
N ALA A 79 6.11 -0.60 -13.10
CA ALA A 79 6.12 -1.78 -13.99
C ALA A 79 7.04 -1.55 -15.21
N ALA A 80 6.98 -0.38 -15.83
CA ALA A 80 7.87 0.01 -16.93
C ALA A 80 9.35 0.00 -16.51
N LEU A 81 9.64 0.45 -15.29
CA LEU A 81 10.99 0.46 -14.75
C LEU A 81 11.46 -0.97 -14.42
N ALA A 82 10.57 -1.79 -13.84
CA ALA A 82 10.83 -3.19 -13.55
C ALA A 82 11.16 -3.99 -14.82
N ALA A 83 10.42 -3.81 -15.91
CA ALA A 83 10.65 -4.49 -17.17
C ALA A 83 12.09 -4.30 -17.72
N ARG A 84 12.69 -3.14 -17.46
CA ARG A 84 14.07 -2.84 -17.86
C ARG A 84 15.14 -3.46 -16.96
N ARG A 85 14.76 -3.96 -15.78
CA ARG A 85 15.69 -4.40 -14.72
C ARG A 85 15.47 -5.83 -14.29
N CYS A 86 14.39 -6.44 -14.76
CA CYS A 86 13.97 -7.78 -14.39
C CYS A 86 15.01 -8.82 -14.83
N THR A 87 15.35 -9.70 -13.91
CA THR A 87 16.18 -10.88 -14.18
C THR A 87 15.32 -12.13 -14.34
N ALA A 88 15.92 -13.24 -14.80
CA ALA A 88 15.23 -14.52 -14.89
C ALA A 88 14.77 -15.03 -13.51
N ASP A 89 15.55 -14.77 -12.46
CA ASP A 89 15.23 -15.17 -11.09
C ASP A 89 14.04 -14.37 -10.57
N ASP A 90 13.95 -13.05 -10.88
CA ASP A 90 12.79 -12.22 -10.52
C ASP A 90 11.52 -12.72 -11.21
N ILE A 91 11.60 -13.11 -12.47
CA ILE A 91 10.47 -13.70 -13.22
C ILE A 91 10.01 -14.99 -12.55
N GLN A 92 10.92 -15.90 -12.19
CA GLN A 92 10.56 -17.14 -11.52
C GLN A 92 9.89 -16.88 -10.17
N GLN A 93 10.42 -15.94 -9.38
CA GLN A 93 9.80 -15.55 -8.11
C GLN A 93 8.38 -15.03 -8.31
N MET A 94 8.17 -14.17 -9.31
CA MET A 94 6.83 -13.65 -9.60
C MET A 94 5.89 -14.73 -10.13
N GLU A 95 6.35 -15.72 -10.89
CA GLU A 95 5.55 -16.90 -11.27
C GLU A 95 5.06 -17.68 -10.04
N ASP A 96 5.96 -17.92 -9.08
CA ASP A 96 5.62 -18.62 -7.83
C ASP A 96 4.57 -17.84 -7.02
N LEU A 97 4.65 -16.50 -7.00
CA LEU A 97 3.65 -15.64 -6.34
C LEU A 97 2.28 -15.72 -7.04
N LEU A 98 2.23 -15.74 -8.37
CA LEU A 98 0.97 -15.88 -9.11
C LEU A 98 0.37 -17.28 -8.95
N GLU A 99 1.20 -18.30 -8.83
CA GLU A 99 0.72 -19.66 -8.52
C GLU A 99 0.16 -19.73 -7.10
N ALA A 100 0.78 -19.08 -6.11
CA ALA A 100 0.24 -18.96 -4.76
C ALA A 100 -1.10 -18.23 -4.77
N GLN A 101 -1.23 -17.12 -5.51
CA GLN A 101 -2.50 -16.39 -5.68
C GLN A 101 -3.59 -17.26 -6.32
N ARG A 102 -3.25 -18.06 -7.33
CA ARG A 102 -4.18 -19.01 -7.96
C ARG A 102 -4.73 -20.01 -6.96
N LEU A 103 -3.85 -20.58 -6.12
CA LEU A 103 -4.23 -21.54 -5.09
C LEU A 103 -5.11 -20.92 -3.99
N GLU A 104 -4.86 -19.66 -3.61
CA GLU A 104 -5.76 -18.91 -2.70
C GLU A 104 -7.17 -18.82 -3.30
N ILE A 105 -7.27 -18.40 -4.56
CA ILE A 105 -8.56 -18.24 -5.26
C ILE A 105 -9.30 -19.60 -5.38
N GLU A 106 -8.60 -20.68 -5.69
CA GLU A 106 -9.21 -22.01 -5.79
C GLU A 106 -9.76 -22.54 -4.45
N ARG A 107 -9.18 -22.10 -3.33
CA ARG A 107 -9.72 -22.38 -1.98
C ARG A 107 -10.90 -21.47 -1.61
N GLY A 108 -11.33 -20.59 -2.50
CA GLY A 108 -12.40 -19.63 -2.26
C GLY A 108 -11.97 -18.40 -1.44
N GLU A 109 -10.67 -18.19 -1.29
CA GLU A 109 -10.10 -17.00 -0.65
C GLU A 109 -10.09 -15.81 -1.63
N SER A 110 -9.88 -14.59 -1.12
CA SER A 110 -9.88 -13.35 -1.93
C SER A 110 -8.71 -13.22 -2.91
N GLY A 111 -7.62 -13.95 -2.72
CA GLY A 111 -6.36 -13.81 -3.45
C GLY A 111 -5.62 -12.50 -3.13
N ALA A 112 -6.03 -11.78 -2.09
CA ALA A 112 -5.48 -10.46 -1.76
C ALA A 112 -4.02 -10.51 -1.33
N ARG A 113 -3.59 -11.59 -0.68
CA ARG A 113 -2.19 -11.76 -0.25
C ARG A 113 -1.27 -11.93 -1.44
N GLY A 114 -1.62 -12.81 -2.38
CA GLY A 114 -0.87 -13.01 -3.62
C GLY A 114 -0.84 -11.75 -4.49
N ASP A 115 -1.96 -11.05 -4.59
CA ASP A 115 -2.08 -9.75 -5.28
C ASP A 115 -1.10 -8.71 -4.69
N THR A 116 -1.11 -8.53 -3.39
CA THR A 116 -0.20 -7.62 -2.70
C THR A 116 1.28 -8.00 -2.88
N ALA A 117 1.60 -9.30 -2.75
CA ALA A 117 2.96 -9.79 -2.90
C ALA A 117 3.49 -9.58 -4.33
N PHE A 118 2.66 -9.72 -5.36
CA PHE A 118 3.03 -9.49 -6.75
C PHE A 118 3.36 -8.01 -7.02
N HIS A 119 2.52 -7.07 -6.58
CA HIS A 119 2.80 -5.63 -6.71
C HIS A 119 4.08 -5.22 -5.97
N PHE A 120 4.29 -5.79 -4.78
CA PHE A 120 5.52 -5.57 -4.02
C PHE A 120 6.76 -6.08 -4.77
N ALA A 121 6.72 -7.29 -5.34
CA ALA A 121 7.83 -7.85 -6.12
C ALA A 121 8.18 -6.97 -7.33
N ILE A 122 7.19 -6.46 -8.07
CA ILE A 122 7.42 -5.51 -9.18
C ILE A 122 8.12 -4.24 -8.65
N ALA A 123 7.70 -3.72 -7.50
CA ALA A 123 8.33 -2.55 -6.91
C ALA A 123 9.79 -2.82 -6.49
N GLU A 124 10.10 -3.98 -5.93
CA GLU A 124 11.48 -4.37 -5.56
C GLU A 124 12.38 -4.46 -6.80
N VAL A 125 11.91 -5.10 -7.87
CA VAL A 125 12.62 -5.19 -9.16
C VAL A 125 12.91 -3.81 -9.76
N SER A 126 12.10 -2.79 -9.43
CA SER A 126 12.37 -1.41 -9.82
C SER A 126 13.70 -0.88 -9.25
N GLN A 127 14.30 -1.53 -8.24
CA GLN A 127 15.53 -1.12 -7.54
C GLN A 127 15.48 0.33 -7.03
N ASN A 128 14.28 0.80 -6.67
CA ASN A 128 14.06 2.13 -6.11
C ASN A 128 13.37 1.98 -4.74
N SER A 129 14.15 2.08 -3.67
CA SER A 129 13.67 1.89 -2.31
C SER A 129 12.57 2.89 -1.89
N ALA A 130 12.48 4.06 -2.51
CA ALA A 130 11.41 5.01 -2.25
C ALA A 130 10.08 4.51 -2.85
N LEU A 131 10.10 3.97 -4.08
CA LEU A 131 8.93 3.38 -4.72
C LEU A 131 8.44 2.13 -3.97
N VAL A 132 9.36 1.28 -3.50
CA VAL A 132 9.02 0.12 -2.65
C VAL A 132 8.24 0.58 -1.41
N LYS A 133 8.72 1.60 -0.70
CA LYS A 133 8.03 2.13 0.50
C LYS A 133 6.64 2.68 0.19
N VAL A 134 6.48 3.38 -0.93
CA VAL A 134 5.17 3.90 -1.36
C VAL A 134 4.21 2.77 -1.67
N VAL A 135 4.63 1.76 -2.46
CA VAL A 135 3.78 0.60 -2.80
C VAL A 135 3.39 -0.18 -1.53
N THR A 136 4.31 -0.35 -0.57
CA THR A 136 4.01 -0.99 0.72
C THR A 136 2.93 -0.23 1.49
N ALA A 137 3.06 1.09 1.62
CA ALA A 137 2.07 1.92 2.30
C ALA A 137 0.69 1.87 1.63
N VAL A 138 0.66 1.87 0.30
CA VAL A 138 -0.57 1.70 -0.49
C VAL A 138 -1.20 0.33 -0.24
N ALA A 139 -0.40 -0.73 -0.23
CA ALA A 139 -0.87 -2.09 0.01
C ALA A 139 -1.52 -2.26 1.39
N ASP A 140 -0.94 -1.65 2.43
CA ASP A 140 -1.47 -1.66 3.80
C ASP A 140 -2.85 -0.98 3.87
N ILE A 141 -3.04 0.14 3.16
CA ILE A 141 -4.33 0.86 3.09
C ILE A 141 -5.38 0.03 2.34
N LEU A 142 -4.99 -0.57 1.22
CA LEU A 142 -5.91 -1.33 0.37
C LEU A 142 -6.20 -2.74 0.87
N GLY A 143 -5.36 -3.28 1.77
CA GLY A 143 -5.51 -4.64 2.29
C GLY A 143 -6.90 -4.89 2.83
N GLN A 144 -7.42 -3.98 3.63
CA GLN A 144 -8.78 -4.08 4.20
C GLN A 144 -9.87 -4.02 3.13
N SER A 145 -9.72 -3.20 2.09
CA SER A 145 -10.72 -3.09 1.01
C SER A 145 -10.74 -4.30 0.09
N ARG A 146 -9.63 -5.05 -0.03
CA ARG A 146 -9.51 -6.24 -0.88
C ARG A 146 -10.15 -7.47 -0.25
N GLU A 147 -10.29 -7.50 1.06
CA GLU A 147 -10.96 -8.56 1.81
C GLU A 147 -12.47 -8.32 1.99
N ASP A 148 -12.99 -7.20 1.49
CA ASP A 148 -14.40 -6.87 1.57
C ASP A 148 -15.26 -7.91 0.82
N PRO A 149 -16.24 -8.57 1.48
CA PRO A 149 -17.15 -9.51 0.84
C PRO A 149 -18.05 -8.88 -0.24
N PHE A 150 -18.14 -7.53 -0.30
CA PHE A 150 -18.87 -6.81 -1.34
C PHE A 150 -18.04 -6.50 -2.59
N GLN A 151 -16.87 -7.11 -2.75
CA GLN A 151 -16.07 -6.96 -3.96
C GLN A 151 -16.83 -7.44 -5.21
N THR A 152 -16.55 -6.79 -6.34
CA THR A 152 -17.18 -7.14 -7.62
C THR A 152 -16.96 -8.63 -7.94
N PRO A 153 -18.04 -9.39 -8.24
CA PRO A 153 -17.93 -10.81 -8.58
C PRO A 153 -16.86 -11.06 -9.66
N GLY A 154 -16.02 -12.07 -9.45
CA GLY A 154 -14.96 -12.44 -10.37
C GLY A 154 -13.71 -11.56 -10.34
N ARG A 155 -13.61 -10.58 -9.44
CA ARG A 155 -12.42 -9.73 -9.28
C ARG A 155 -11.13 -10.54 -9.06
N PRO A 156 -11.07 -11.56 -8.19
CA PRO A 156 -9.85 -12.34 -8.00
C PRO A 156 -9.30 -12.95 -9.29
N ASN A 157 -10.18 -13.53 -10.11
CA ASN A 157 -9.77 -14.12 -11.38
C ASN A 157 -9.34 -13.07 -12.42
N ARG A 158 -9.99 -11.89 -12.44
CA ARG A 158 -9.56 -10.78 -13.31
C ARG A 158 -8.19 -10.25 -12.88
N SER A 159 -7.97 -10.11 -11.58
CA SER A 159 -6.67 -9.72 -11.02
C SER A 159 -5.58 -10.71 -11.45
N LEU A 160 -5.76 -12.00 -11.21
CA LEU A 160 -4.80 -13.02 -11.57
C LEU A 160 -4.51 -13.04 -13.09
N SER A 161 -5.55 -12.92 -13.91
CA SER A 161 -5.40 -12.91 -15.39
C SER A 161 -4.58 -11.70 -15.86
N SER A 162 -4.86 -10.52 -15.34
CA SER A 162 -4.12 -9.31 -15.70
C SER A 162 -2.70 -9.29 -15.14
N HIS A 163 -2.45 -9.87 -13.96
CA HIS A 163 -1.11 -10.08 -13.43
C HIS A 163 -0.25 -10.96 -14.34
N ARG A 164 -0.81 -12.04 -14.88
CA ARG A 164 -0.09 -12.89 -15.84
C ARG A 164 0.32 -12.11 -17.07
N TYR A 165 -0.55 -11.25 -17.57
CA TYR A 165 -0.23 -10.40 -18.70
C TYR A 165 0.90 -9.39 -18.38
N ILE A 166 0.88 -8.79 -17.20
CA ILE A 166 2.01 -7.94 -16.73
C ILE A 166 3.29 -8.74 -16.71
N LEU A 167 3.28 -9.94 -16.12
CA LEU A 167 4.46 -10.80 -16.04
C LEU A 167 5.00 -11.19 -17.42
N ASP A 168 4.15 -11.41 -18.41
CA ASP A 168 4.58 -11.68 -19.77
C ASP A 168 5.34 -10.49 -20.38
N MET A 169 4.89 -9.26 -20.13
CA MET A 169 5.59 -8.05 -20.60
C MET A 169 6.93 -7.84 -19.86
N LEU A 170 6.96 -8.12 -18.56
CA LEU A 170 8.22 -8.11 -17.77
C LEU A 170 9.22 -9.12 -18.31
N ARG A 171 8.79 -10.35 -18.64
CA ARG A 171 9.61 -11.44 -19.14
C ARG A 171 10.32 -11.10 -20.46
N ILE A 172 9.62 -10.40 -21.36
CA ILE A 172 10.20 -9.99 -22.64
C ILE A 172 10.92 -8.64 -22.59
N GLY A 173 10.93 -7.98 -21.41
CA GLY A 173 11.55 -6.66 -21.23
C GLY A 173 10.82 -5.52 -21.92
N ASP A 174 9.53 -5.70 -22.27
CA ASP A 174 8.72 -4.66 -22.89
C ASP A 174 8.24 -3.65 -21.86
N SER A 175 8.98 -2.56 -21.76
CA SER A 175 8.72 -1.49 -20.80
C SER A 175 7.41 -0.76 -21.02
N GLU A 176 7.03 -0.53 -22.28
CA GLU A 176 5.76 0.15 -22.60
C GLU A 176 4.59 -0.81 -22.43
N GLY A 177 4.72 -2.04 -22.91
CA GLY A 177 3.74 -3.09 -22.68
C GLY A 177 3.48 -3.37 -21.20
N ALA A 178 4.52 -3.36 -20.36
CA ALA A 178 4.39 -3.52 -18.91
C ALA A 178 3.64 -2.34 -18.27
N ARG A 179 3.90 -1.11 -18.74
CA ARG A 179 3.18 0.09 -18.30
C ARG A 179 1.69 -0.02 -18.63
N GLU A 180 1.37 -0.33 -19.87
CA GLU A 180 -0.02 -0.45 -20.34
C GLU A 180 -0.76 -1.61 -19.66
N ALA A 181 -0.08 -2.75 -19.48
CA ALA A 181 -0.63 -3.90 -18.79
C ALA A 181 -0.99 -3.59 -17.33
N MET A 182 -0.13 -2.84 -16.62
CA MET A 182 -0.39 -2.41 -15.24
C MET A 182 -1.53 -1.39 -15.17
N GLU A 183 -1.57 -0.42 -16.08
CA GLU A 183 -2.65 0.55 -16.17
C GLU A 183 -4.01 -0.14 -16.42
N HIS A 184 -4.03 -1.09 -17.34
CA HIS A 184 -5.21 -1.91 -17.59
C HIS A 184 -5.60 -2.74 -16.36
N HIS A 185 -4.63 -3.40 -15.70
CA HIS A 185 -4.87 -4.17 -14.49
C HIS A 185 -5.59 -3.33 -13.43
N ILE A 186 -5.05 -2.16 -13.08
CA ILE A 186 -5.64 -1.28 -12.08
C ILE A 186 -7.07 -0.91 -12.47
N SER A 187 -7.30 -0.53 -13.73
CA SER A 187 -8.62 -0.13 -14.22
C SER A 187 -9.69 -1.22 -14.15
N VAL A 188 -9.31 -2.50 -14.26
CA VAL A 188 -10.28 -3.63 -14.24
C VAL A 188 -10.51 -4.24 -12.86
N VAL A 189 -9.62 -3.96 -11.90
CA VAL A 189 -9.72 -4.50 -10.53
C VAL A 189 -10.20 -3.49 -9.51
N GLU A 190 -10.06 -2.20 -9.78
CA GLU A 190 -10.54 -1.15 -8.90
C GLU A 190 -12.02 -0.84 -9.15
N PRO A 191 -12.77 -0.50 -8.09
CA PRO A 191 -14.13 -0.01 -8.26
C PRO A 191 -14.12 1.31 -9.04
N ILE A 192 -15.01 1.44 -10.02
CA ILE A 192 -15.22 2.71 -10.74
C ILE A 192 -15.99 3.63 -9.79
N TYR A 193 -15.30 4.58 -9.18
CA TYR A 193 -15.96 5.65 -8.42
C TYR A 193 -16.18 6.87 -9.32
N PRO A 194 -17.39 7.43 -9.36
CA PRO A 194 -17.64 8.69 -10.06
C PRO A 194 -16.79 9.82 -9.43
N PRO A 195 -16.29 10.78 -10.21
CA PRO A 195 -15.62 11.96 -9.70
C PRO A 195 -16.47 12.67 -8.63
N GLY A 196 -15.90 12.93 -7.47
CA GLY A 196 -16.61 13.59 -6.35
C GLY A 196 -17.25 12.64 -5.33
N THR A 197 -17.06 11.34 -5.46
CA THR A 197 -17.52 10.37 -4.47
C THR A 197 -16.53 10.31 -3.31
N SER A 198 -16.88 10.88 -2.15
CA SER A 198 -16.10 10.69 -0.93
C SER A 198 -16.47 9.34 -0.30
N ALA A 199 -15.63 8.34 -0.46
CA ALA A 199 -15.75 7.08 0.28
C ALA A 199 -15.22 7.27 1.70
N ARG A 200 -16.06 7.08 2.73
CA ARG A 200 -15.64 7.10 4.13
C ARG A 200 -15.42 5.68 4.61
N ILE A 201 -14.24 5.41 5.15
CA ILE A 201 -14.01 4.19 5.92
C ILE A 201 -14.54 4.44 7.33
N HIS A 202 -15.69 3.87 7.68
CA HIS A 202 -16.20 3.82 9.05
C HIS A 202 -16.12 2.36 9.53
N GLY A 203 -15.27 2.10 10.52
CA GLY A 203 -15.22 0.79 11.17
C GLY A 203 -14.85 -0.41 10.28
N GLY A 204 -14.05 -0.20 9.22
CA GLY A 204 -13.60 -1.28 8.32
C GLY A 204 -14.59 -1.65 7.21
N VAL A 205 -15.70 -0.93 7.05
CA VAL A 205 -16.69 -1.15 5.99
C VAL A 205 -16.79 0.09 5.09
N LEU A 206 -16.68 -0.11 3.78
CA LEU A 206 -16.93 0.92 2.76
C LEU A 206 -18.43 1.18 2.68
N GLU A 207 -18.91 2.29 3.25
CA GLU A 207 -20.26 2.77 2.99
C GLU A 207 -20.26 3.71 1.77
N PRO A 208 -20.94 3.35 0.68
CA PRO A 208 -21.17 4.27 -0.42
C PRO A 208 -22.11 5.38 0.06
N THR A 209 -21.66 6.63 -0.04
CA THR A 209 -22.51 7.80 0.21
C THR A 209 -23.75 7.75 -0.69
N LYS A 210 -24.85 8.28 -0.23
CA LYS A 210 -26.26 8.23 -0.71
C LYS A 210 -26.54 8.32 -2.22
N PHE A 211 -25.56 8.54 -3.07
CA PHE A 211 -25.76 8.77 -4.52
C PHE A 211 -26.14 7.51 -5.33
N LEU A 212 -25.87 6.30 -4.82
CA LEU A 212 -26.25 5.05 -5.51
C LEU A 212 -27.69 4.61 -5.28
N ARG A 213 -28.50 5.35 -4.51
CA ARG A 213 -29.93 5.07 -4.33
C ARG A 213 -30.85 5.72 -5.36
N GLU A 214 -30.38 6.73 -6.10
CA GLU A 214 -31.21 7.48 -7.06
C GLU A 214 -31.11 6.99 -8.52
N VAL A 215 -30.30 5.98 -8.81
CA VAL A 215 -30.13 5.43 -10.19
C VAL A 215 -30.88 4.09 -10.36
N ARG A 216 -31.76 3.73 -9.43
CA ARG A 216 -32.54 2.46 -9.48
C ARG A 216 -34.06 2.65 -9.55
N ASP A 217 -34.53 3.82 -9.94
CA ASP A 217 -35.97 4.03 -10.31
C ASP A 217 -36.08 4.47 -11.76
#